data_0fdfa919a06be2d736b57f52d0c0af14
#
_entry.id   0fdfa919a06be2d736b57f52d0c0af14
#
_cell.length_a   1.000
_cell.length_b   1.000
_cell.length_c   1.000
_cell.angle_alpha   90.00
_cell.angle_beta   90.00
_cell.angle_gamma   90.00
#
_symmetry.space_group_name_H-M   'P 1'
#
loop_
_entity.id
_entity.type
_entity.pdbx_description
1 polymer ?
#
loop_
_entity_poly.entity_id
_entity_poly.type
_entity_poly.pdbx_seq_one_letter_code
_entity_poly.pdbx_strand_id
1 'polypeptide(L)'
;MKLTGNTIFITGGGSGIGRGIAEAFHKLGNKVIISGRRKSVLDEVTRANPGIESIELDVETPSSIATVSQTLIERFPGLNVLFNNAGIMLADDAAGGLDDAQITSMVTTNLLGPIRLSAALVEHLKSQKDAAILYNTSVLAFTPFAMTAVYSSTKAALHSYALSQRYMLRNTSVRVIEIAPPWTQTDLFNSREEPRAMPLQAFIDETMAGLATDADEIVVERAKQLRNNAGAHEHPYVIEFNNWLLGVA
;
A
#
# COMPACT_ATOMS: atom_id res chain seq x y z
N MET A 1 -11.46 6.68 -9.20
CA MET A 1 -12.40 5.51 -9.20
C MET A 1 -13.73 5.88 -8.54
N LYS A 2 -14.80 5.07 -8.70
CA LYS A 2 -16.02 5.26 -7.89
C LYS A 2 -15.72 4.99 -6.42
N LEU A 3 -16.20 5.85 -5.51
CA LEU A 3 -15.98 5.68 -4.08
C LEU A 3 -17.09 4.89 -3.38
N THR A 4 -18.14 4.51 -4.09
CA THR A 4 -19.31 3.79 -3.54
C THR A 4 -19.68 2.60 -4.42
N GLY A 5 -20.41 1.64 -3.84
CA GLY A 5 -20.90 0.46 -4.56
C GLY A 5 -19.82 -0.59 -4.83
N ASN A 6 -18.72 -0.57 -4.08
CA ASN A 6 -17.62 -1.52 -4.25
C ASN A 6 -17.67 -2.63 -3.19
N THR A 7 -17.07 -3.75 -3.55
CA THR A 7 -16.59 -4.77 -2.62
C THR A 7 -15.06 -4.73 -2.66
N ILE A 8 -14.45 -4.38 -1.54
CA ILE A 8 -13.03 -4.00 -1.46
C ILE A 8 -12.29 -4.97 -0.55
N PHE A 9 -11.20 -5.54 -1.02
CA PHE A 9 -10.26 -6.30 -0.20
C PHE A 9 -9.00 -5.50 0.07
N ILE A 10 -8.63 -5.36 1.35
CA ILE A 10 -7.50 -4.52 1.81
C ILE A 10 -6.53 -5.38 2.61
N THR A 11 -5.29 -5.53 2.15
CA THR A 11 -4.24 -6.17 2.93
C THR A 11 -3.63 -5.21 3.96
N GLY A 12 -3.27 -5.71 5.14
CA GLY A 12 -2.76 -4.87 6.22
C GLY A 12 -3.83 -3.91 6.79
N GLY A 13 -5.11 -4.31 6.74
CA GLY A 13 -6.25 -3.47 7.15
C GLY A 13 -6.46 -3.37 8.66
N GLY A 14 -5.58 -3.98 9.48
CA GLY A 14 -5.71 -3.95 10.94
C GLY A 14 -5.17 -2.68 11.61
N SER A 15 -4.33 -1.88 10.92
CA SER A 15 -3.72 -0.67 11.49
C SER A 15 -3.35 0.35 10.43
N GLY A 16 -2.93 1.54 10.86
CA GLY A 16 -2.35 2.58 10.01
C GLY A 16 -3.20 2.94 8.79
N ILE A 17 -2.55 3.13 7.64
CA ILE A 17 -3.18 3.54 6.39
C ILE A 17 -4.26 2.54 5.95
N GLY A 18 -3.97 1.23 6.02
CA GLY A 18 -4.92 0.20 5.61
C GLY A 18 -6.22 0.25 6.39
N ARG A 19 -6.16 0.40 7.73
CA ARG A 19 -7.33 0.57 8.58
C ARG A 19 -8.07 1.87 8.27
N GLY A 20 -7.35 2.99 8.16
CA GLY A 20 -7.98 4.28 7.89
C GLY A 20 -8.75 4.30 6.56
N ILE A 21 -8.16 3.74 5.50
CA ILE A 21 -8.82 3.60 4.18
C ILE A 21 -10.01 2.62 4.26
N ALA A 22 -9.87 1.50 4.99
CA ALA A 22 -10.97 0.55 5.20
C ALA A 22 -12.17 1.21 5.87
N GLU A 23 -11.95 1.95 6.96
CA GLU A 23 -12.98 2.69 7.69
C GLU A 23 -13.60 3.80 6.82
N ALA A 24 -12.80 4.51 6.00
CA ALA A 24 -13.30 5.54 5.10
C ALA A 24 -14.22 4.95 4.02
N PHE A 25 -13.83 3.86 3.36
CA PHE A 25 -14.70 3.18 2.39
C PHE A 25 -15.94 2.57 3.04
N HIS A 26 -15.81 2.00 4.24
CA HIS A 26 -16.94 1.44 4.98
C HIS A 26 -17.99 2.51 5.31
N LYS A 27 -17.56 3.69 5.76
CA LYS A 27 -18.46 4.85 6.02
C LYS A 27 -19.22 5.31 4.77
N LEU A 28 -18.68 5.09 3.58
CA LEU A 28 -19.32 5.36 2.29
C LEU A 28 -20.26 4.22 1.82
N GLY A 29 -20.51 3.21 2.66
CA GLY A 29 -21.44 2.12 2.38
C GLY A 29 -20.87 1.01 1.48
N ASN A 30 -19.54 0.93 1.31
CA ASN A 30 -18.93 -0.18 0.59
C ASN A 30 -18.85 -1.43 1.46
N LYS A 31 -18.84 -2.60 0.81
CA LYS A 31 -18.48 -3.86 1.45
C LYS A 31 -16.96 -3.93 1.56
N VAL A 32 -16.44 -4.00 2.79
CA VAL A 32 -15.00 -3.98 3.05
C VAL A 32 -14.58 -5.27 3.72
N ILE A 33 -13.55 -5.90 3.18
CA ILE A 33 -12.87 -7.07 3.73
C ILE A 33 -11.44 -6.67 4.02
N ILE A 34 -10.99 -6.81 5.26
CA ILE A 34 -9.62 -6.53 5.67
C ILE A 34 -8.83 -7.81 5.90
N SER A 35 -7.52 -7.75 5.75
CA SER A 35 -6.66 -8.88 6.10
C SER A 35 -5.36 -8.47 6.79
N GLY A 36 -4.76 -9.44 7.45
CA GLY A 36 -3.48 -9.35 8.14
C GLY A 36 -3.16 -10.64 8.87
N ARG A 37 -1.98 -10.72 9.46
CA ARG A 37 -1.50 -11.92 10.18
C ARG A 37 -2.06 -12.05 11.60
N ARG A 38 -2.44 -10.94 12.23
CA ARG A 38 -2.85 -10.88 13.64
C ARG A 38 -4.36 -10.83 13.76
N LYS A 39 -4.97 -12.00 14.00
CA LYS A 39 -6.42 -12.13 14.14
C LYS A 39 -7.00 -11.17 15.20
N SER A 40 -6.37 -11.05 16.36
CA SER A 40 -6.85 -10.17 17.44
C SER A 40 -6.99 -8.71 17.00
N VAL A 41 -6.03 -8.21 16.19
CA VAL A 41 -6.07 -6.84 15.65
C VAL A 41 -7.19 -6.67 14.61
N LEU A 42 -7.41 -7.69 13.78
CA LEU A 42 -8.54 -7.68 12.83
C LEU A 42 -9.88 -7.70 13.57
N ASP A 43 -10.00 -8.51 14.62
CA ASP A 43 -11.22 -8.60 15.47
C ASP A 43 -11.52 -7.28 16.19
N GLU A 44 -10.51 -6.48 16.56
CA GLU A 44 -10.71 -5.13 17.10
C GLU A 44 -11.34 -4.20 16.06
N VAL A 45 -10.85 -4.23 14.83
CA VAL A 45 -11.37 -3.38 13.75
C VAL A 45 -12.80 -3.77 13.39
N THR A 46 -13.09 -5.06 13.23
CA THR A 46 -14.45 -5.54 12.88
C THR A 46 -15.44 -5.29 14.00
N ARG A 47 -15.02 -5.37 15.27
CA ARG A 47 -15.88 -5.04 16.42
C ARG A 47 -16.19 -3.54 16.48
N ALA A 48 -15.19 -2.70 16.17
CA ALA A 48 -15.38 -1.24 16.15
C ALA A 48 -16.19 -0.76 14.93
N ASN A 49 -16.23 -1.54 13.85
CA ASN A 49 -16.87 -1.21 12.58
C ASN A 49 -17.77 -2.38 12.11
N PRO A 50 -18.96 -2.56 12.69
CA PRO A 50 -19.89 -3.63 12.30
C PRO A 50 -20.20 -3.58 10.80
N GLY A 51 -19.96 -4.71 10.09
CA GLY A 51 -20.11 -4.79 8.64
C GLY A 51 -18.77 -4.88 7.88
N ILE A 52 -17.65 -4.50 8.49
CA ILE A 52 -16.33 -4.88 7.97
C ILE A 52 -16.11 -6.37 8.28
N GLU A 53 -15.74 -7.13 7.26
CA GLU A 53 -15.32 -8.53 7.40
C GLU A 53 -13.79 -8.65 7.45
N SER A 54 -13.28 -9.76 8.00
CA SER A 54 -11.84 -10.01 8.05
C SER A 54 -11.48 -11.44 7.66
N ILE A 55 -10.28 -11.58 7.09
CA ILE A 55 -9.68 -12.88 6.74
C ILE A 55 -8.21 -12.84 7.14
N GLU A 56 -7.74 -13.87 7.85
CA GLU A 56 -6.31 -13.99 8.13
C GLU A 56 -5.54 -14.25 6.83
N LEU A 57 -4.50 -13.47 6.58
CA LEU A 57 -3.64 -13.59 5.41
C LEU A 57 -2.20 -13.28 5.81
N ASP A 58 -1.31 -14.19 5.50
CA ASP A 58 0.12 -13.94 5.44
C ASP A 58 0.55 -13.77 3.97
N VAL A 59 0.87 -12.53 3.58
CA VAL A 59 1.29 -12.20 2.21
C VAL A 59 2.70 -12.72 1.86
N GLU A 60 3.46 -13.20 2.84
CA GLU A 60 4.74 -13.84 2.60
C GLU A 60 4.57 -15.29 2.10
N THR A 61 3.46 -15.94 2.47
CA THR A 61 3.20 -17.36 2.23
C THR A 61 2.34 -17.58 0.97
N PRO A 62 2.90 -18.17 -0.13
CA PRO A 62 2.15 -18.39 -1.37
C PRO A 62 0.88 -19.22 -1.20
N SER A 63 0.89 -20.25 -0.35
CA SER A 63 -0.30 -21.07 -0.07
C SER A 63 -1.40 -20.29 0.66
N SER A 64 -1.04 -19.38 1.58
CA SER A 64 -2.00 -18.47 2.23
C SER A 64 -2.67 -17.57 1.20
N ILE A 65 -1.89 -16.99 0.27
CA ILE A 65 -2.42 -16.16 -0.83
C ILE A 65 -3.39 -16.96 -1.68
N ALA A 66 -3.02 -18.17 -2.11
CA ALA A 66 -3.87 -19.01 -2.95
C ALA A 66 -5.21 -19.34 -2.27
N THR A 67 -5.16 -19.79 -1.00
CA THR A 67 -6.35 -20.13 -0.21
C THR A 67 -7.26 -18.91 -0.02
N VAL A 68 -6.69 -17.77 0.36
CA VAL A 68 -7.48 -16.56 0.59
C VAL A 68 -8.07 -16.02 -0.70
N SER A 69 -7.34 -16.06 -1.81
CA SER A 69 -7.85 -15.61 -3.11
C SER A 69 -9.04 -16.46 -3.57
N GLN A 70 -8.99 -17.78 -3.39
CA GLN A 70 -10.11 -18.65 -3.68
C GLN A 70 -11.31 -18.34 -2.78
N THR A 71 -11.08 -18.21 -1.47
CA THR A 71 -12.13 -17.84 -0.50
C THR A 71 -12.80 -16.50 -0.84
N LEU A 72 -12.01 -15.52 -1.29
CA LEU A 72 -12.52 -14.21 -1.70
C LEU A 72 -13.45 -14.33 -2.90
N ILE A 73 -13.06 -15.07 -3.93
CA ILE A 73 -13.86 -15.26 -5.15
C ILE A 73 -15.17 -15.97 -4.82
N GLU A 74 -15.12 -17.01 -3.98
CA GLU A 74 -16.30 -17.81 -3.60
C GLU A 74 -17.27 -17.04 -2.71
N ARG A 75 -16.77 -16.36 -1.67
CA ARG A 75 -17.62 -15.67 -0.68
C ARG A 75 -18.04 -14.28 -1.12
N PHE A 76 -17.25 -13.62 -1.97
CA PHE A 76 -17.46 -12.25 -2.41
C PHE A 76 -17.36 -12.13 -3.93
N PRO A 77 -18.28 -12.75 -4.68
CA PRO A 77 -18.23 -12.76 -6.15
C PRO A 77 -18.31 -11.37 -6.79
N GLY A 78 -18.74 -10.34 -6.04
CA GLY A 78 -18.72 -8.95 -6.45
C GLY A 78 -17.44 -8.20 -6.08
N LEU A 79 -16.37 -8.88 -5.62
CA LEU A 79 -15.08 -8.26 -5.33
C LEU A 79 -14.54 -7.56 -6.58
N ASN A 80 -14.44 -6.24 -6.52
CA ASN A 80 -14.01 -5.42 -7.65
C ASN A 80 -12.84 -4.49 -7.33
N VAL A 81 -12.42 -4.39 -6.05
CA VAL A 81 -11.25 -3.57 -5.67
C VAL A 81 -10.31 -4.39 -4.79
N LEU A 82 -9.04 -4.45 -5.23
CA LEU A 82 -7.94 -4.97 -4.44
C LEU A 82 -7.04 -3.83 -3.99
N PHE A 83 -6.83 -3.66 -2.70
CA PHE A 83 -5.84 -2.72 -2.16
C PHE A 83 -4.66 -3.46 -1.54
N ASN A 84 -3.55 -3.52 -2.25
CA ASN A 84 -2.26 -4.02 -1.80
C ASN A 84 -1.60 -2.98 -0.90
N ASN A 85 -1.87 -3.06 0.41
CA ASN A 85 -1.37 -2.10 1.39
C ASN A 85 -0.41 -2.72 2.40
N ALA A 86 -0.49 -4.02 2.67
CA ALA A 86 0.41 -4.69 3.62
C ALA A 86 1.88 -4.38 3.31
N GLY A 87 2.64 -4.02 4.33
CA GLY A 87 4.05 -3.70 4.19
C GLY A 87 4.75 -3.61 5.55
N ILE A 88 6.04 -3.82 5.52
CA ILE A 88 6.95 -3.66 6.66
C ILE A 88 8.10 -2.75 6.27
N MET A 89 8.63 -2.01 7.23
CA MET A 89 9.77 -1.12 7.07
C MET A 89 10.71 -1.31 8.24
N LEU A 90 11.89 -1.80 7.96
CA LEU A 90 12.94 -2.03 8.95
C LEU A 90 14.15 -1.16 8.59
N ALA A 91 14.87 -0.70 9.60
CA ALA A 91 16.13 -0.02 9.38
C ALA A 91 17.16 -1.01 8.85
N ASP A 92 17.97 -0.55 7.92
CA ASP A 92 19.10 -1.29 7.37
C ASP A 92 20.32 -0.37 7.20
N ASP A 93 21.48 -0.96 6.97
CA ASP A 93 22.73 -0.23 6.71
C ASP A 93 23.35 -0.71 5.40
N ALA A 94 23.08 0.01 4.33
CA ALA A 94 23.63 -0.31 3.01
C ALA A 94 25.15 -0.13 2.89
N ALA A 95 25.80 0.49 3.90
CA ALA A 95 27.25 0.62 3.98
C ALA A 95 27.90 -0.47 4.86
N GLY A 96 27.11 -1.26 5.55
CA GLY A 96 27.55 -2.28 6.50
C GLY A 96 27.04 -3.69 6.19
N GLY A 97 26.97 -4.51 7.22
CA GLY A 97 26.37 -5.85 7.13
C GLY A 97 24.85 -5.80 7.10
N LEU A 98 24.24 -6.61 6.25
CA LEU A 98 22.78 -6.73 6.13
C LEU A 98 22.29 -8.06 6.72
N ASP A 99 21.15 -8.04 7.39
CA ASP A 99 20.44 -9.23 7.85
C ASP A 99 19.60 -9.80 6.69
N ASP A 100 20.03 -10.94 6.14
CA ASP A 100 19.37 -11.58 5.01
C ASP A 100 17.92 -11.99 5.29
N ALA A 101 17.59 -12.36 6.53
CA ALA A 101 16.23 -12.70 6.90
C ALA A 101 15.32 -11.47 6.87
N GLN A 102 15.80 -10.32 7.35
CA GLN A 102 15.06 -9.05 7.28
C GLN A 102 14.87 -8.57 5.83
N ILE A 103 15.93 -8.67 5.00
CA ILE A 103 15.87 -8.33 3.56
C ILE A 103 14.82 -9.20 2.88
N THR A 104 14.90 -10.51 3.06
CA THR A 104 13.99 -11.48 2.44
C THR A 104 12.54 -11.21 2.84
N SER A 105 12.27 -10.94 4.13
CA SER A 105 10.95 -10.61 4.63
C SER A 105 10.41 -9.31 4.02
N MET A 106 11.24 -8.23 3.95
CA MET A 106 10.83 -6.97 3.33
C MET A 106 10.52 -7.14 1.83
N VAL A 107 11.37 -7.85 1.09
CA VAL A 107 11.14 -8.11 -0.34
C VAL A 107 9.89 -8.96 -0.55
N THR A 108 9.72 -9.99 0.28
CA THR A 108 8.58 -10.89 0.15
C THR A 108 7.27 -10.19 0.51
N THR A 109 7.23 -9.45 1.62
CA THR A 109 6.03 -8.72 2.05
C THR A 109 5.69 -7.57 1.10
N ASN A 110 6.66 -6.70 0.78
CA ASN A 110 6.39 -5.43 0.11
C ASN A 110 6.30 -5.53 -1.41
N LEU A 111 6.90 -6.56 -2.01
CA LEU A 111 6.97 -6.72 -3.46
C LEU A 111 6.33 -8.02 -3.94
N LEU A 112 6.82 -9.18 -3.49
CA LEU A 112 6.32 -10.46 -4.00
C LEU A 112 4.87 -10.73 -3.57
N GLY A 113 4.48 -10.35 -2.34
CA GLY A 113 3.13 -10.49 -1.83
C GLY A 113 2.10 -9.76 -2.72
N PRO A 114 2.22 -8.43 -2.94
CA PRO A 114 1.36 -7.69 -3.84
C PRO A 114 1.29 -8.24 -5.27
N ILE A 115 2.44 -8.65 -5.84
CA ILE A 115 2.50 -9.23 -7.19
C ILE A 115 1.71 -10.54 -7.24
N ARG A 116 1.95 -11.45 -6.29
CA ARG A 116 1.29 -12.77 -6.22
C ARG A 116 -0.22 -12.63 -6.01
N LEU A 117 -0.63 -11.76 -5.09
CA LEU A 117 -2.05 -11.55 -4.79
C LEU A 117 -2.78 -10.92 -5.98
N SER A 118 -2.17 -9.93 -6.64
CA SER A 118 -2.72 -9.34 -7.85
C SER A 118 -2.84 -10.36 -8.98
N ALA A 119 -1.83 -11.22 -9.18
CA ALA A 119 -1.87 -12.29 -10.16
C ALA A 119 -2.98 -13.31 -9.86
N ALA A 120 -3.21 -13.65 -8.59
CA ALA A 120 -4.25 -14.60 -8.19
C ALA A 120 -5.68 -14.05 -8.40
N LEU A 121 -5.88 -12.73 -8.34
CA LEU A 121 -7.20 -12.09 -8.42
C LEU A 121 -7.48 -11.40 -9.76
N VAL A 122 -6.48 -11.21 -10.63
CA VAL A 122 -6.63 -10.36 -11.83
C VAL A 122 -7.69 -10.85 -12.80
N GLU A 123 -7.83 -12.17 -13.00
CA GLU A 123 -8.84 -12.71 -13.91
C GLU A 123 -10.28 -12.51 -13.36
N HIS A 124 -10.44 -12.67 -12.03
CA HIS A 124 -11.70 -12.34 -11.38
C HIS A 124 -12.02 -10.83 -11.51
N LEU A 125 -11.03 -9.96 -11.27
CA LEU A 125 -11.22 -8.50 -11.39
C LEU A 125 -11.55 -8.08 -12.82
N LYS A 126 -10.95 -8.70 -13.85
CA LYS A 126 -11.31 -8.46 -15.26
C LYS A 126 -12.77 -8.81 -15.58
N SER A 127 -13.37 -9.75 -14.86
CA SER A 127 -14.78 -10.09 -15.04
C SER A 127 -15.75 -9.08 -14.43
N GLN A 128 -15.26 -8.15 -13.59
CA GLN A 128 -16.07 -7.11 -12.96
C GLN A 128 -16.20 -5.90 -13.90
N LYS A 129 -17.33 -5.20 -13.83
CA LYS A 129 -17.62 -4.07 -14.72
C LYS A 129 -16.73 -2.85 -14.46
N ASP A 130 -16.48 -2.54 -13.20
CA ASP A 130 -15.67 -1.41 -12.74
C ASP A 130 -14.71 -1.96 -11.68
N ALA A 131 -13.48 -2.26 -12.05
CA ALA A 131 -12.51 -2.85 -11.14
C ALA A 131 -11.27 -1.98 -10.94
N ALA A 132 -10.60 -2.14 -9.81
CA ALA A 132 -9.34 -1.48 -9.55
C ALA A 132 -8.36 -2.36 -8.74
N ILE A 133 -7.07 -2.22 -9.06
CA ILE A 133 -5.97 -2.70 -8.23
C ILE A 133 -5.22 -1.47 -7.73
N LEU A 134 -5.17 -1.30 -6.40
CA LEU A 134 -4.45 -0.23 -5.74
C LEU A 134 -3.15 -0.77 -5.15
N TYR A 135 -2.07 -0.02 -5.33
CA TYR A 135 -0.76 -0.30 -4.72
C TYR A 135 -0.37 0.82 -3.77
N ASN A 136 -0.12 0.48 -2.51
CA ASN A 136 0.45 1.39 -1.53
C ASN A 136 1.98 1.35 -1.65
N THR A 137 2.54 2.24 -2.49
CA THR A 137 3.98 2.40 -2.65
C THR A 137 4.56 3.32 -1.56
N SER A 138 5.29 4.33 -1.89
CA SER A 138 5.83 5.36 -0.99
C SER A 138 6.49 6.46 -1.81
N VAL A 139 6.61 7.67 -1.27
CA VAL A 139 7.54 8.67 -1.80
C VAL A 139 9.00 8.20 -1.78
N LEU A 140 9.33 7.23 -0.92
CA LEU A 140 10.66 6.61 -0.90
C LEU A 140 10.95 5.72 -2.11
N ALA A 141 9.94 5.48 -2.96
CA ALA A 141 10.15 4.90 -4.29
C ALA A 141 10.86 5.88 -5.25
N PHE A 142 10.81 7.17 -4.98
CA PHE A 142 11.34 8.24 -5.82
C PHE A 142 12.54 8.96 -5.20
N THR A 143 12.53 9.10 -3.87
CA THR A 143 13.63 9.69 -3.10
C THR A 143 13.95 8.76 -1.94
N PRO A 144 14.96 7.89 -2.04
CA PRO A 144 15.23 6.86 -1.04
C PRO A 144 15.74 7.46 0.27
N PHE A 145 15.30 6.90 1.39
CA PHE A 145 15.86 7.15 2.70
C PHE A 145 16.98 6.17 2.99
N ALA A 146 18.20 6.66 3.22
CA ALA A 146 19.41 5.86 3.31
C ALA A 146 19.38 4.81 4.42
N MET A 147 18.71 5.08 5.54
CA MET A 147 18.56 4.12 6.65
C MET A 147 17.50 3.04 6.42
N THR A 148 16.85 3.03 5.27
CA THR A 148 15.82 2.04 4.88
C THR A 148 15.96 1.76 3.39
N ALA A 149 17.18 1.46 2.96
CA ALA A 149 17.53 1.30 1.55
C ALA A 149 16.77 0.12 0.91
N VAL A 150 16.65 -1.00 1.62
CA VAL A 150 15.90 -2.17 1.15
C VAL A 150 14.42 -1.84 1.02
N TYR A 151 13.81 -1.18 2.02
CA TYR A 151 12.41 -0.73 1.92
C TYR A 151 12.20 0.16 0.70
N SER A 152 13.04 1.20 0.55
CA SER A 152 12.97 2.13 -0.58
C SER A 152 13.06 1.41 -1.92
N SER A 153 13.98 0.44 -2.02
CA SER A 153 14.15 -0.41 -3.21
C SER A 153 12.89 -1.25 -3.51
N THR A 154 12.25 -1.85 -2.48
CA THR A 154 11.00 -2.60 -2.68
C THR A 154 9.87 -1.71 -3.19
N LYS A 155 9.79 -0.47 -2.71
CA LYS A 155 8.75 0.50 -3.14
C LYS A 155 9.01 1.02 -4.56
N ALA A 156 10.26 1.25 -4.93
CA ALA A 156 10.64 1.58 -6.31
C ALA A 156 10.32 0.44 -7.28
N ALA A 157 10.63 -0.81 -6.91
CA ALA A 157 10.28 -1.98 -7.70
C ALA A 157 8.75 -2.15 -7.85
N LEU A 158 7.98 -1.93 -6.77
CA LEU A 158 6.53 -2.00 -6.81
C LEU A 158 5.91 -0.89 -7.68
N HIS A 159 6.46 0.33 -7.63
CA HIS A 159 6.11 1.42 -8.55
C HIS A 159 6.31 1.01 -10.02
N SER A 160 7.49 0.48 -10.36
CA SER A 160 7.78 -0.01 -11.71
C SER A 160 6.80 -1.11 -12.16
N TYR A 161 6.48 -2.04 -11.25
CA TYR A 161 5.49 -3.08 -11.52
C TYR A 161 4.08 -2.50 -11.77
N ALA A 162 3.64 -1.54 -10.96
CA ALA A 162 2.34 -0.87 -11.14
C ALA A 162 2.22 -0.19 -12.50
N LEU A 163 3.27 0.50 -12.96
CA LEU A 163 3.31 1.11 -14.30
C LEU A 163 3.16 0.05 -15.40
N SER A 164 3.90 -1.05 -15.30
CA SER A 164 3.85 -2.14 -16.28
C SER A 164 2.47 -2.82 -16.29
N GLN A 165 1.91 -3.09 -15.13
CA GLN A 165 0.59 -3.71 -15.02
C GLN A 165 -0.52 -2.79 -15.54
N ARG A 166 -0.43 -1.48 -15.29
CA ARG A 166 -1.35 -0.47 -15.84
C ARG A 166 -1.37 -0.52 -17.36
N TYR A 167 -0.20 -0.60 -17.99
CA TYR A 167 -0.11 -0.74 -19.43
C TYR A 167 -0.74 -2.05 -19.93
N MET A 168 -0.45 -3.17 -19.28
CA MET A 168 -0.99 -4.48 -19.68
C MET A 168 -2.51 -4.56 -19.52
N LEU A 169 -3.09 -3.88 -18.53
CA LEU A 169 -4.53 -3.91 -18.25
C LEU A 169 -5.32 -2.77 -18.94
N ARG A 170 -4.67 -1.89 -19.70
CA ARG A 170 -5.28 -0.68 -20.29
C ARG A 170 -6.52 -0.90 -21.16
N ASN A 171 -6.69 -2.10 -21.72
CA ASN A 171 -7.83 -2.48 -22.56
C ASN A 171 -8.83 -3.38 -21.80
N THR A 172 -8.81 -3.36 -20.47
CA THR A 172 -9.72 -4.12 -19.62
C THR A 172 -10.55 -3.20 -18.74
N SER A 173 -11.44 -3.76 -17.93
CA SER A 173 -12.20 -3.01 -16.90
C SER A 173 -11.38 -2.62 -15.67
N VAL A 174 -10.14 -3.10 -15.55
CA VAL A 174 -9.32 -2.95 -14.34
C VAL A 174 -8.43 -1.72 -14.43
N ARG A 175 -8.64 -0.75 -13.55
CA ARG A 175 -7.71 0.36 -13.34
C ARG A 175 -6.60 -0.03 -12.37
N VAL A 176 -5.38 0.37 -12.65
CA VAL A 176 -4.26 0.23 -11.73
C VAL A 176 -3.92 1.61 -11.17
N ILE A 177 -4.10 1.79 -9.86
CA ILE A 177 -3.92 3.06 -9.16
C ILE A 177 -2.80 2.89 -8.14
N GLU A 178 -1.89 3.84 -8.10
CA GLU A 178 -0.82 3.92 -7.12
C GLU A 178 -1.14 4.97 -6.06
N ILE A 179 -0.88 4.67 -4.81
CA ILE A 179 -0.91 5.62 -3.70
C ILE A 179 0.51 5.69 -3.17
N ALA A 180 1.10 6.89 -3.16
CA ALA A 180 2.48 7.13 -2.72
C ALA A 180 2.51 7.96 -1.43
N PRO A 181 2.38 7.34 -0.24
CA PRO A 181 2.38 8.04 1.03
C PRO A 181 3.70 8.73 1.32
N PRO A 182 3.67 9.93 1.94
CA PRO A 182 4.81 10.49 2.65
C PRO A 182 5.00 9.76 4.00
N TRP A 183 5.98 10.21 4.78
CA TRP A 183 6.07 9.80 6.17
C TRP A 183 4.78 10.16 6.92
N THR A 184 4.04 9.13 7.36
CA THR A 184 2.70 9.28 7.93
C THR A 184 2.67 8.71 9.35
N GLN A 185 1.97 9.37 10.27
CA GLN A 185 1.83 8.96 11.67
C GLN A 185 1.08 7.62 11.79
N THR A 186 1.85 6.54 11.83
CA THR A 186 1.37 5.16 11.95
C THR A 186 2.33 4.35 12.81
N ASP A 187 2.03 3.07 13.05
CA ASP A 187 2.96 2.16 13.72
C ASP A 187 4.17 1.77 12.85
N LEU A 188 4.07 1.99 11.54
CA LEU A 188 5.19 1.72 10.63
C LEU A 188 6.38 2.61 10.99
N PHE A 189 7.54 1.98 11.22
CA PHE A 189 8.76 2.67 11.63
C PHE A 189 8.58 3.55 12.89
N ASN A 190 7.72 3.12 13.82
CA ASN A 190 7.44 3.81 15.10
C ASN A 190 7.08 5.31 14.95
N SER A 191 6.34 5.66 13.89
CA SER A 191 6.10 7.05 13.52
C SER A 191 4.83 7.66 14.13
N ARG A 192 4.12 6.95 15.01
CA ARG A 192 2.82 7.38 15.56
C ARG A 192 2.86 8.77 16.20
N GLU A 193 3.93 9.09 16.92
CA GLU A 193 4.11 10.35 17.63
C GLU A 193 5.18 11.28 17.00
N GLU A 194 5.63 10.96 15.80
CA GLU A 194 6.64 11.75 15.10
C GLU A 194 6.00 13.05 14.55
N PRO A 195 6.40 14.24 15.06
CA PRO A 195 5.77 15.50 14.69
C PRO A 195 6.04 15.93 13.25
N ARG A 196 7.12 15.42 12.64
CA ARG A 196 7.46 15.68 11.22
C ARG A 196 6.62 14.86 10.27
N ALA A 197 6.04 13.73 10.76
CA ALA A 197 5.17 12.88 9.95
C ALA A 197 3.79 13.53 9.73
N MET A 198 3.18 13.23 8.60
CA MET A 198 1.84 13.70 8.27
C MET A 198 0.80 13.02 9.19
N PRO A 199 -0.14 13.76 9.80
CA PRO A 199 -1.24 13.13 10.53
C PRO A 199 -2.00 12.13 9.67
N LEU A 200 -2.28 10.93 10.23
CA LEU A 200 -2.92 9.86 9.49
C LEU A 200 -4.26 10.27 8.88
N GLN A 201 -5.11 10.97 9.65
CA GLN A 201 -6.43 11.38 9.14
C GLN A 201 -6.32 12.34 7.96
N ALA A 202 -5.40 13.31 8.01
CA ALA A 202 -5.16 14.22 6.89
C ALA A 202 -4.71 13.47 5.63
N PHE A 203 -3.83 12.47 5.79
CA PHE A 203 -3.41 11.61 4.68
C PHE A 203 -4.61 10.83 4.08
N ILE A 204 -5.48 10.26 4.94
CA ILE A 204 -6.66 9.52 4.49
C ILE A 204 -7.60 10.43 3.70
N ASP A 205 -7.89 11.64 4.22
CA ASP A 205 -8.81 12.59 3.59
C ASP A 205 -8.31 13.02 2.19
N GLU A 206 -7.03 13.40 2.07
CA GLU A 206 -6.44 13.75 0.78
C GLU A 206 -6.39 12.56 -0.19
N THR A 207 -6.10 11.35 0.32
CA THR A 207 -6.07 10.13 -0.49
C THR A 207 -7.47 9.81 -1.03
N MET A 208 -8.49 9.87 -0.20
CA MET A 208 -9.88 9.63 -0.63
C MET A 208 -10.35 10.67 -1.66
N ALA A 209 -9.97 11.94 -1.47
CA ALA A 209 -10.24 12.99 -2.46
C ALA A 209 -9.54 12.69 -3.80
N GLY A 210 -8.27 12.25 -3.75
CA GLY A 210 -7.53 11.85 -4.95
C GLY A 210 -8.15 10.64 -5.67
N LEU A 211 -8.58 9.62 -4.91
CA LEU A 211 -9.24 8.43 -5.45
C LEU A 211 -10.57 8.75 -6.16
N ALA A 212 -11.25 9.85 -5.77
CA ALA A 212 -12.46 10.32 -6.43
C ALA A 212 -12.21 10.89 -7.83
N THR A 213 -10.96 11.16 -8.21
CA THR A 213 -10.55 11.68 -9.51
C THR A 213 -10.22 10.56 -10.50
N ASP A 214 -9.82 10.94 -11.72
CA ASP A 214 -9.31 10.03 -12.74
C ASP A 214 -7.79 9.82 -12.66
N ALA A 215 -7.14 10.30 -11.60
CA ALA A 215 -5.71 10.11 -11.41
C ALA A 215 -5.35 8.62 -11.21
N ASP A 216 -4.29 8.18 -11.87
CA ASP A 216 -3.75 6.83 -11.72
C ASP A 216 -2.61 6.77 -10.68
N GLU A 217 -2.20 7.92 -10.17
CA GLU A 217 -1.24 8.07 -9.07
C GLU A 217 -1.76 9.12 -8.09
N ILE A 218 -1.92 8.72 -6.83
CA ILE A 218 -2.38 9.59 -5.75
C ILE A 218 -1.17 10.01 -4.93
N VAL A 219 -0.83 11.27 -5.05
CA VAL A 219 0.27 11.92 -4.31
C VAL A 219 -0.31 13.10 -3.56
N VAL A 220 -0.38 13.01 -2.24
CA VAL A 220 -0.86 14.09 -1.39
C VAL A 220 0.08 15.32 -1.49
N GLU A 221 -0.41 16.50 -1.19
CA GLU A 221 0.33 17.75 -1.44
C GLU A 221 1.75 17.73 -0.85
N ARG A 222 1.86 17.29 0.40
CA ARG A 222 3.14 17.19 1.13
C ARG A 222 4.16 16.24 0.48
N ALA A 223 3.68 15.28 -0.32
CA ALA A 223 4.52 14.27 -0.97
C ALA A 223 5.06 14.71 -2.34
N LYS A 224 4.47 15.73 -2.95
CA LYS A 224 4.78 16.14 -4.34
C LYS A 224 6.24 16.52 -4.56
N GLN A 225 6.87 17.20 -3.59
CA GLN A 225 8.28 17.58 -3.72
C GLN A 225 9.18 16.34 -3.87
N LEU A 226 8.97 15.31 -3.03
CA LEU A 226 9.75 14.07 -3.11
C LEU A 226 9.42 13.28 -4.38
N ARG A 227 8.14 13.26 -4.79
CA ARG A 227 7.71 12.58 -6.01
C ARG A 227 8.31 13.19 -7.28
N ASN A 228 8.41 14.50 -7.35
CA ASN A 228 8.83 15.22 -8.54
C ASN A 228 10.36 15.30 -8.70
N ASN A 229 11.09 14.76 -7.74
CA ASN A 229 12.55 14.75 -7.77
C ASN A 229 13.06 13.57 -8.63
N ALA A 230 13.30 13.86 -9.90
CA ALA A 230 13.83 12.88 -10.84
C ALA A 230 14.82 13.53 -11.81
N GLY A 231 15.74 12.74 -12.37
CA GLY A 231 16.65 13.16 -13.41
C GLY A 231 17.97 13.73 -12.90
N ALA A 232 18.50 14.77 -13.56
CA ALA A 232 19.88 15.28 -13.35
C ALA A 232 20.20 15.74 -11.93
N HIS A 233 19.19 16.08 -11.14
CA HIS A 233 19.33 16.55 -9.76
C HIS A 233 19.06 15.50 -8.69
N GLU A 234 18.83 14.25 -9.09
CA GLU A 234 18.48 13.17 -8.16
C GLU A 234 19.55 12.98 -7.07
N HIS A 235 20.82 12.85 -7.44
CA HIS A 235 21.89 12.59 -6.46
C HIS A 235 22.05 13.71 -5.41
N PRO A 236 22.18 14.98 -5.77
CA PRO A 236 22.26 16.06 -4.78
C PRO A 236 21.03 16.11 -3.87
N TYR A 237 19.85 15.89 -4.43
CA TYR A 237 18.60 15.93 -3.67
C TYR A 237 18.47 14.75 -2.68
N VAL A 238 18.91 13.57 -3.04
CA VAL A 238 18.95 12.42 -2.11
C VAL A 238 19.85 12.70 -0.92
N ILE A 239 21.02 13.35 -1.15
CA ILE A 239 21.93 13.78 -0.07
C ILE A 239 21.23 14.80 0.84
N GLU A 240 20.65 15.85 0.27
CA GLU A 240 19.94 16.90 1.02
C GLU A 240 18.78 16.33 1.84
N PHE A 241 17.95 15.49 1.25
CA PHE A 241 16.84 14.82 1.90
C PHE A 241 17.29 13.97 3.10
N ASN A 242 18.34 13.16 2.92
CA ASN A 242 18.85 12.30 4.00
C ASN A 242 19.52 13.14 5.10
N ASN A 243 20.28 14.18 4.76
CA ASN A 243 20.86 15.10 5.75
C ASN A 243 19.77 15.75 6.60
N TRP A 244 18.68 16.22 5.95
CA TRP A 244 17.55 16.80 6.66
C TRP A 244 16.87 15.80 7.61
N LEU A 245 16.63 14.57 7.15
CA LEU A 245 16.00 13.53 7.98
C LEU A 245 16.87 13.12 9.16
N LEU A 246 18.18 12.99 8.95
CA LEU A 246 19.15 12.55 9.96
C LEU A 246 19.63 13.69 10.85
N GLY A 247 19.29 14.93 10.53
CA GLY A 247 19.74 16.12 11.29
C GLY A 247 21.25 16.37 11.19
N VAL A 248 21.87 15.99 10.07
CA VAL A 248 23.29 16.28 9.76
C VAL A 248 23.39 17.42 8.77
N ALA A 249 24.45 18.24 8.93
CA ALA A 249 24.71 19.40 8.06
C ALA A 249 25.46 19.00 6.79
#